data_f04764314b70a6ff3cc29f85f25a99d4
#
_entry.id   f04764314b70a6ff3cc29f85f25a99d4
#
_cell.length_a   1.000
_cell.length_b   1.000
_cell.length_c   1.000
_cell.angle_alpha   90.00
_cell.angle_beta   90.00
_cell.angle_gamma   90.00
#
_symmetry.space_group_name_H-M   'P 1'
#
loop_
_entity.id
_entity.type
_entity.pdbx_description
1 polymer ?
#
loop_
_entity_poly.entity_id
_entity_poly.type
_entity_poly.pdbx_seq_one_letter_code
_entity_poly.pdbx_strand_id
1 'polypeptide(L)'
;TGSGSKACKIAMDKNITKLIASSIGISTPGWVVLNRGSGNNLELHDNNSPKFSYPYVVKPVSEGSTFGLSIVKKESELFNAVSLATQYSQDIMIEEYIPGRELTVGVLGNKALPVVEIFPSHDLYDYDCKYSGGLCKYSVPAEISDGVERAIKTDAIKIYKAIGCRHYARVDFRLDELGQHYMLEINALPGMTGSSLLPKAAKSAGLDFNNLIDTIIGLASLT
;
A
#
# COMPACT_ATOMS: atom_id res chain seq x y z
N THR A 1 -11.25 0.33 -18.82
CA THR A 1 -10.19 -0.49 -18.20
C THR A 1 -10.15 -0.29 -16.69
N GLY A 2 -9.45 -1.17 -15.96
CA GLY A 2 -9.27 -1.09 -14.52
C GLY A 2 -10.43 -1.67 -13.72
N SER A 3 -10.29 -1.54 -12.40
CA SER A 3 -11.26 -2.05 -11.43
C SER A 3 -12.56 -1.24 -11.44
N GLY A 4 -13.69 -1.90 -11.17
CA GLY A 4 -14.97 -1.21 -11.04
C GLY A 4 -15.03 -0.30 -9.81
N SER A 5 -15.99 0.63 -9.78
CA SER A 5 -16.13 1.65 -8.72
C SER A 5 -16.18 1.06 -7.31
N LYS A 6 -16.84 -0.09 -7.11
CA LYS A 6 -16.89 -0.78 -5.81
C LYS A 6 -15.51 -1.21 -5.34
N ALA A 7 -14.73 -1.85 -6.21
CA ALA A 7 -13.37 -2.28 -5.86
C ALA A 7 -12.44 -1.08 -5.63
N CYS A 8 -12.55 -0.03 -6.44
CA CYS A 8 -11.77 1.20 -6.24
C CYS A 8 -12.11 1.87 -4.90
N LYS A 9 -13.40 1.93 -4.53
CA LYS A 9 -13.81 2.49 -3.23
C LYS A 9 -13.25 1.69 -2.06
N ILE A 10 -13.29 0.35 -2.13
CA ILE A 10 -12.70 -0.52 -1.11
C ILE A 10 -11.18 -0.34 -1.05
N ALA A 11 -10.50 -0.31 -2.18
CA ALA A 11 -9.05 -0.14 -2.25
C ALA A 11 -8.56 1.20 -1.68
N MET A 12 -9.36 2.27 -1.79
CA MET A 12 -9.06 3.57 -1.20
C MET A 12 -9.20 3.60 0.33
N ASP A 13 -10.03 2.73 0.91
CA ASP A 13 -10.24 2.63 2.35
C ASP A 13 -9.27 1.61 2.96
N LYS A 14 -8.21 2.11 3.60
CA LYS A 14 -7.19 1.26 4.22
C LYS A 14 -7.75 0.38 5.34
N ASN A 15 -8.73 0.88 6.09
CA ASN A 15 -9.34 0.11 7.18
C ASN A 15 -10.10 -1.11 6.63
N ILE A 16 -10.97 -0.90 5.65
CA ILE A 16 -11.72 -2.00 5.00
C ILE A 16 -10.74 -2.98 4.32
N THR A 17 -9.73 -2.46 3.64
CA THR A 17 -8.71 -3.28 2.96
C THR A 17 -7.96 -4.18 3.94
N LYS A 18 -7.54 -3.65 5.11
CA LYS A 18 -6.85 -4.41 6.16
C LYS A 18 -7.76 -5.44 6.82
N LEU A 19 -9.04 -5.12 7.05
CA LEU A 19 -10.03 -6.08 7.56
C LEU A 19 -10.21 -7.25 6.59
N ILE A 20 -10.33 -6.97 5.28
CA ILE A 20 -10.41 -8.03 4.26
C ILE A 20 -9.11 -8.85 4.26
N ALA A 21 -7.94 -8.23 4.24
CA ALA A 21 -6.65 -8.92 4.27
C ALA A 21 -6.55 -9.88 5.46
N SER A 22 -6.86 -9.41 6.67
CA SER A 22 -6.87 -10.22 7.90
C SER A 22 -7.85 -11.38 7.81
N SER A 23 -9.06 -11.17 7.26
CA SER A 23 -10.10 -12.20 7.13
C SER A 23 -9.71 -13.36 6.20
N ILE A 24 -8.78 -13.13 5.27
CA ILE A 24 -8.27 -14.14 4.32
C ILE A 24 -6.85 -14.63 4.66
N GLY A 25 -6.38 -14.31 5.88
CA GLY A 25 -5.10 -14.79 6.41
C GLY A 25 -3.87 -14.07 5.85
N ILE A 26 -3.99 -12.83 5.38
CA ILE A 26 -2.86 -11.98 4.98
C ILE A 26 -2.44 -11.13 6.18
N SER A 27 -1.17 -11.19 6.54
CA SER A 27 -0.60 -10.36 7.61
C SER A 27 -0.61 -8.89 7.21
N THR A 28 -0.99 -8.04 8.15
CA THR A 28 -0.97 -6.58 8.01
C THR A 28 -0.58 -5.97 9.35
N PRO A 29 0.12 -4.82 9.40
CA PRO A 29 0.47 -4.18 10.67
C PRO A 29 -0.75 -3.97 11.57
N GLY A 30 -0.61 -4.08 12.87
CA GLY A 30 -1.67 -3.75 13.82
C GLY A 30 -2.14 -2.30 13.63
N TRP A 31 -3.44 -2.03 13.80
CA TRP A 31 -3.97 -0.68 13.61
C TRP A 31 -5.18 -0.39 14.48
N VAL A 32 -5.44 0.89 14.69
CA VAL A 32 -6.68 1.44 15.23
C VAL A 32 -7.13 2.61 14.36
N VAL A 33 -8.43 2.87 14.36
CA VAL A 33 -9.00 4.02 13.64
C VAL A 33 -9.60 5.00 14.64
N LEU A 34 -9.22 6.26 14.51
CA LEU A 34 -9.80 7.40 15.20
C LEU A 34 -10.82 8.04 14.28
N ASN A 35 -12.05 8.19 14.75
CA ASN A 35 -13.09 8.94 14.04
C ASN A 35 -13.23 10.33 14.65
N ARG A 36 -13.46 11.30 13.80
CA ARG A 36 -13.90 12.62 14.22
C ARG A 36 -15.37 12.55 14.57
N GLY A 37 -15.69 12.40 15.86
CA GLY A 37 -17.06 12.48 16.37
C GLY A 37 -17.69 13.86 16.12
N SER A 38 -19.00 13.99 16.31
CA SER A 38 -19.80 15.20 16.07
C SER A 38 -19.39 16.44 16.87
N GLY A 39 -18.35 16.37 17.71
CA GLY A 39 -17.87 17.43 18.59
C GLY A 39 -16.40 17.83 18.47
N ASN A 40 -15.74 17.61 17.35
CA ASN A 40 -14.28 17.84 17.19
C ASN A 40 -13.37 16.95 18.11
N ASN A 41 -13.93 16.08 18.92
CA ASN A 41 -13.16 15.13 19.70
C ASN A 41 -12.85 13.91 18.82
N LEU A 42 -11.60 13.48 18.82
CA LEU A 42 -11.18 12.22 18.20
C LEU A 42 -11.56 11.09 19.16
N GLU A 43 -12.43 10.21 18.72
CA GLU A 43 -12.84 9.02 19.49
C GLU A 43 -12.25 7.76 18.84
N LEU A 44 -11.76 6.85 19.65
CA LEU A 44 -11.37 5.52 19.18
C LEU A 44 -12.62 4.77 18.75
N HIS A 45 -12.64 4.19 17.55
CA HIS A 45 -13.76 3.46 16.98
C HIS A 45 -14.15 2.21 17.81
N ASP A 46 -13.18 1.63 18.48
CA ASP A 46 -13.36 0.59 19.48
C ASP A 46 -12.55 1.03 20.71
N ASN A 47 -13.03 0.76 21.91
CA ASN A 47 -12.35 1.03 23.20
C ASN A 47 -10.95 0.35 23.31
N ASN A 48 -10.28 0.13 22.19
CA ASN A 48 -8.98 -0.51 22.07
C ASN A 48 -7.91 0.56 21.90
N SER A 49 -7.22 0.89 22.97
CA SER A 49 -5.91 1.54 22.85
C SER A 49 -5.00 0.70 21.94
N PRO A 50 -4.11 1.33 21.16
CA PRO A 50 -3.13 0.60 20.38
C PRO A 50 -2.39 -0.42 21.25
N LYS A 51 -2.38 -1.68 20.85
CA LYS A 51 -1.67 -2.77 21.55
C LYS A 51 -0.19 -2.86 21.14
N PHE A 52 0.30 -1.88 20.41
CA PHE A 52 1.66 -1.77 19.91
C PHE A 52 2.34 -0.53 20.49
N SER A 53 3.67 -0.49 20.48
CA SER A 53 4.48 0.60 21.03
C SER A 53 5.00 1.52 19.91
N TYR A 54 5.52 2.71 20.29
CA TYR A 54 6.22 3.57 19.35
C TYR A 54 7.41 2.85 18.69
N PRO A 55 7.73 3.17 17.43
CA PRO A 55 7.09 4.21 16.61
C PRO A 55 5.75 3.78 16.02
N TYR A 56 4.87 4.78 15.71
CA TYR A 56 3.60 4.60 15.00
C TYR A 56 3.66 5.26 13.64
N VAL A 57 2.83 4.76 12.71
CA VAL A 57 2.47 5.48 11.49
C VAL A 57 1.08 6.07 11.69
N VAL A 58 0.97 7.39 11.61
CA VAL A 58 -0.32 8.11 11.63
C VAL A 58 -0.62 8.56 10.22
N LYS A 59 -1.78 8.21 9.68
CA LYS A 59 -2.15 8.51 8.29
C LYS A 59 -3.66 8.61 8.10
N PRO A 60 -4.15 9.35 7.09
CA PRO A 60 -5.54 9.31 6.67
C PRO A 60 -5.95 7.89 6.23
N VAL A 61 -7.21 7.49 6.53
CA VAL A 61 -7.75 6.19 6.09
C VAL A 61 -7.91 6.16 4.58
N SER A 62 -8.39 7.24 3.96
CA SER A 62 -8.85 7.25 2.56
C SER A 62 -8.03 8.17 1.64
N GLU A 63 -6.73 8.33 1.92
CA GLU A 63 -5.85 9.14 1.09
C GLU A 63 -4.71 8.33 0.47
N GLY A 64 -4.19 8.83 -0.66
CA GLY A 64 -3.05 8.27 -1.37
C GLY A 64 -1.78 9.13 -1.26
N SER A 65 -0.72 8.71 -1.95
CA SER A 65 0.52 9.48 -2.15
C SER A 65 1.21 9.99 -0.88
N THR A 66 0.99 9.32 0.26
CA THR A 66 1.64 9.65 1.54
C THR A 66 1.21 11.00 2.13
N PHE A 67 0.14 11.64 1.58
CA PHE A 67 -0.39 12.88 2.15
C PHE A 67 -0.93 12.65 3.56
N GLY A 68 -0.55 13.55 4.48
CA GLY A 68 -0.98 13.49 5.88
C GLY A 68 -0.36 12.36 6.70
N LEU A 69 0.62 11.61 6.16
CA LEU A 69 1.31 10.53 6.86
C LEU A 69 2.46 11.07 7.70
N SER A 70 2.59 10.56 8.92
CA SER A 70 3.71 10.85 9.84
C SER A 70 4.18 9.59 10.53
N ILE A 71 5.50 9.46 10.75
CA ILE A 71 6.07 8.48 11.67
C ILE A 71 6.23 9.18 13.03
N VAL A 72 5.55 8.67 14.04
CA VAL A 72 5.51 9.19 15.41
C VAL A 72 6.44 8.35 16.27
N LYS A 73 7.53 8.93 16.71
CA LYS A 73 8.58 8.23 17.49
C LYS A 73 8.38 8.34 19.00
N LYS A 74 7.58 9.30 19.47
CA LYS A 74 7.28 9.55 20.89
C LYS A 74 5.91 10.24 21.05
N GLU A 75 5.35 10.14 22.24
CA GLU A 75 4.01 10.65 22.57
C GLU A 75 3.82 12.15 22.23
N SER A 76 4.83 12.98 22.48
CA SER A 76 4.74 14.42 22.21
C SER A 76 4.55 14.80 20.74
N GLU A 77 4.77 13.87 19.80
CA GLU A 77 4.59 14.07 18.34
C GLU A 77 3.18 13.67 17.88
N LEU A 78 2.46 12.86 18.66
CA LEU A 78 1.21 12.24 18.25
C LEU A 78 0.13 13.29 17.91
N PHE A 79 -0.02 14.31 18.74
CA PHE A 79 -1.01 15.36 18.51
C PHE A 79 -0.81 16.08 17.16
N ASN A 80 0.42 16.44 16.83
CA ASN A 80 0.74 17.12 15.56
C ASN A 80 0.51 16.19 14.36
N ALA A 81 0.87 14.90 14.47
CA ALA A 81 0.66 13.92 13.44
C ALA A 81 -0.83 13.70 13.15
N VAL A 82 -1.64 13.54 14.19
CA VAL A 82 -3.10 13.42 14.07
C VAL A 82 -3.70 14.71 13.49
N SER A 83 -3.28 15.87 13.96
CA SER A 83 -3.75 17.17 13.45
C SER A 83 -3.43 17.36 11.95
N LEU A 84 -2.26 16.89 11.50
CA LEU A 84 -1.91 16.89 10.08
C LEU A 84 -2.82 15.93 9.28
N ALA A 85 -3.00 14.71 9.74
CA ALA A 85 -3.80 13.71 9.05
C ALA A 85 -5.28 14.12 8.93
N THR A 86 -5.84 14.83 9.93
CA THR A 86 -7.23 15.36 9.92
C THR A 86 -7.48 16.43 8.86
N GLN A 87 -6.45 17.03 8.28
CA GLN A 87 -6.61 17.96 7.15
C GLN A 87 -7.03 17.23 5.85
N TYR A 88 -6.80 15.92 5.78
CA TYR A 88 -7.02 15.12 4.58
C TYR A 88 -8.17 14.11 4.70
N SER A 89 -8.52 13.66 5.92
CA SER A 89 -9.60 12.70 6.13
C SER A 89 -10.26 12.92 7.50
N GLN A 90 -11.53 12.52 7.61
CA GLN A 90 -12.24 12.50 8.90
C GLN A 90 -11.78 11.29 9.75
N ASP A 91 -11.41 10.19 9.10
CA ASP A 91 -10.96 8.97 9.73
C ASP A 91 -9.45 8.86 9.64
N ILE A 92 -8.80 8.71 10.79
CA ILE A 92 -7.35 8.65 10.93
C ILE A 92 -6.96 7.26 11.41
N MET A 93 -6.00 6.66 10.75
CA MET A 93 -5.40 5.39 11.15
C MET A 93 -4.11 5.64 11.94
N ILE A 94 -4.02 5.02 13.11
CA ILE A 94 -2.75 4.82 13.82
C ILE A 94 -2.36 3.37 13.59
N GLU A 95 -1.22 3.14 12.98
CA GLU A 95 -0.74 1.83 12.55
C GLU A 95 0.62 1.53 13.17
N GLU A 96 0.85 0.27 13.49
CA GLU A 96 2.14 -0.24 13.90
C GLU A 96 3.19 0.02 12.82
N TYR A 97 4.33 0.59 13.21
CA TYR A 97 5.46 0.76 12.29
C TYR A 97 6.23 -0.54 12.16
N ILE A 98 6.27 -1.11 10.96
CA ILE A 98 7.08 -2.28 10.67
C ILE A 98 8.43 -1.82 10.12
N PRO A 99 9.53 -1.99 10.87
CA PRO A 99 10.88 -1.70 10.35
C PRO A 99 11.24 -2.70 9.23
N GLY A 100 12.18 -2.32 8.37
CA GLY A 100 12.67 -3.19 7.30
C GLY A 100 12.47 -2.62 5.90
N ARG A 101 12.22 -3.50 4.92
CA ARG A 101 12.25 -3.20 3.48
C ARG A 101 10.85 -2.86 2.95
N GLU A 102 10.79 -1.96 1.98
CA GLU A 102 9.54 -1.61 1.31
C GLU A 102 9.47 -2.30 -0.05
N LEU A 103 8.44 -3.12 -0.23
CA LEU A 103 8.25 -3.96 -1.40
C LEU A 103 6.90 -3.67 -2.04
N THR A 104 6.82 -3.85 -3.35
CA THR A 104 5.54 -3.76 -4.06
C THR A 104 5.42 -4.80 -5.15
N VAL A 105 4.20 -5.26 -5.38
CA VAL A 105 3.85 -6.25 -6.41
C VAL A 105 2.82 -5.67 -7.35
N GLY A 106 3.18 -5.56 -8.62
CA GLY A 106 2.22 -5.33 -9.69
C GLY A 106 1.41 -6.59 -9.97
N VAL A 107 0.12 -6.46 -10.16
CA VAL A 107 -0.77 -7.52 -10.66
C VAL A 107 -1.27 -7.11 -12.03
N LEU A 108 -1.15 -8.00 -13.02
CA LEU A 108 -1.62 -7.81 -14.38
C LEU A 108 -2.48 -9.02 -14.78
N GLY A 109 -3.78 -8.79 -15.03
CA GLY A 109 -4.75 -9.87 -15.17
C GLY A 109 -4.84 -10.68 -13.88
N ASN A 110 -4.41 -11.94 -13.94
CA ASN A 110 -4.37 -12.85 -12.79
C ASN A 110 -2.93 -13.25 -12.41
N LYS A 111 -1.92 -12.50 -12.87
CA LYS A 111 -0.51 -12.81 -12.67
C LYS A 111 0.16 -11.71 -11.84
N ALA A 112 0.93 -12.12 -10.83
CA ALA A 112 1.82 -11.23 -10.10
C ALA A 112 3.11 -11.03 -10.92
N LEU A 113 3.49 -9.77 -11.09
CA LEU A 113 4.75 -9.36 -11.71
C LEU A 113 5.92 -9.55 -10.74
N PRO A 114 7.18 -9.43 -11.20
CA PRO A 114 8.34 -9.42 -10.31
C PRO A 114 8.19 -8.38 -9.19
N VAL A 115 8.62 -8.76 -7.99
CA VAL A 115 8.59 -7.88 -6.82
C VAL A 115 9.56 -6.72 -7.05
N VAL A 116 9.12 -5.51 -6.75
CA VAL A 116 9.95 -4.30 -6.78
C VAL A 116 10.30 -3.93 -5.35
N GLU A 117 11.57 -3.71 -5.06
CA GLU A 117 12.02 -3.09 -3.82
C GLU A 117 12.24 -1.60 -4.02
N ILE A 118 11.82 -0.82 -3.04
CA ILE A 118 11.90 0.63 -3.02
C ILE A 118 12.91 1.04 -1.96
N PHE A 119 13.91 1.83 -2.34
CA PHE A 119 14.90 2.42 -1.45
C PHE A 119 14.66 3.93 -1.39
N PRO A 120 13.82 4.40 -0.44
CA PRO A 120 13.60 5.82 -0.27
C PRO A 120 14.89 6.49 0.22
N SER A 121 15.15 7.74 -0.20
CA SER A 121 16.32 8.52 0.25
C SER A 121 16.16 9.04 1.69
N HIS A 122 14.97 8.96 2.26
CA HIS A 122 14.61 9.36 3.61
C HIS A 122 13.55 8.38 4.17
N ASP A 123 13.13 8.56 5.42
CA ASP A 123 12.33 7.57 6.19
C ASP A 123 11.02 7.11 5.49
N LEU A 124 10.55 7.80 4.45
CA LEU A 124 9.27 7.53 3.79
C LEU A 124 9.37 7.52 2.27
N TYR A 125 8.60 6.64 1.64
CA TYR A 125 8.30 6.69 0.19
C TYR A 125 7.17 7.69 -0.06
N ASP A 126 7.50 8.97 -0.03
CA ASP A 126 6.56 10.08 -0.15
C ASP A 126 6.34 10.56 -1.60
N TYR A 127 5.63 11.69 -1.73
CA TYR A 127 5.32 12.29 -3.03
C TYR A 127 6.59 12.67 -3.81
N ASP A 128 7.59 13.22 -3.14
CA ASP A 128 8.84 13.63 -3.79
C ASP A 128 9.62 12.42 -4.31
N CYS A 129 9.67 11.34 -3.56
CA CYS A 129 10.20 10.06 -4.02
C CYS A 129 9.45 9.50 -5.24
N LYS A 130 8.13 9.68 -5.30
CA LYS A 130 7.29 9.15 -6.38
C LYS A 130 7.41 9.93 -7.68
N TYR A 131 7.59 11.26 -7.60
CA TYR A 131 7.42 12.15 -8.75
C TYR A 131 8.62 13.07 -9.01
N SER A 132 9.48 13.34 -8.04
CA SER A 132 10.71 14.13 -8.23
C SER A 132 11.86 13.19 -8.57
N GLY A 133 12.26 13.13 -9.83
CA GLY A 133 13.22 12.15 -10.34
C GLY A 133 14.54 12.13 -9.55
N GLY A 134 14.97 10.93 -9.13
CA GLY A 134 16.30 10.68 -8.53
C GLY A 134 16.32 10.51 -7.01
N LEU A 135 15.22 10.75 -6.30
CA LEU A 135 15.15 10.61 -4.84
C LEU A 135 14.88 9.17 -4.33
N CYS A 136 14.55 8.24 -5.23
CA CYS A 136 14.37 6.84 -4.88
C CYS A 136 15.14 5.92 -5.83
N LYS A 137 15.76 4.89 -5.26
CA LYS A 137 16.32 3.77 -6.01
C LYS A 137 15.38 2.58 -5.97
N TYR A 138 15.48 1.70 -6.95
CA TYR A 138 14.62 0.52 -7.08
C TYR A 138 15.47 -0.68 -7.47
N SER A 139 15.18 -1.85 -6.90
CA SER A 139 15.66 -3.15 -7.37
C SER A 139 14.50 -3.92 -7.99
N VAL A 140 14.66 -4.40 -9.22
CA VAL A 140 13.62 -5.14 -9.95
C VAL A 140 14.27 -6.26 -10.78
N PRO A 141 14.10 -7.54 -10.42
CA PRO A 141 13.39 -8.04 -9.24
C PRO A 141 14.07 -7.66 -7.93
N ALA A 142 13.32 -7.65 -6.83
CA ALA A 142 13.86 -7.47 -5.48
C ALA A 142 14.78 -8.64 -5.10
N GLU A 143 15.86 -8.35 -4.39
CA GLU A 143 16.79 -9.37 -3.88
C GLU A 143 16.25 -9.99 -2.58
N ILE A 144 15.29 -10.89 -2.71
CA ILE A 144 14.63 -11.64 -1.61
C ILE A 144 14.70 -13.14 -1.89
N SER A 145 14.51 -13.97 -0.86
CA SER A 145 14.47 -15.43 -1.07
C SER A 145 13.25 -15.85 -1.88
N ASP A 146 13.37 -16.92 -2.64
CA ASP A 146 12.26 -17.49 -3.45
C ASP A 146 11.02 -17.81 -2.62
N GLY A 147 11.20 -18.19 -1.35
CA GLY A 147 10.10 -18.46 -0.42
C GLY A 147 9.30 -17.21 -0.11
N VAL A 148 9.98 -16.13 0.23
CA VAL A 148 9.39 -14.81 0.50
C VAL A 148 8.74 -14.25 -0.76
N GLU A 149 9.42 -14.33 -1.91
CA GLU A 149 8.85 -13.84 -3.18
C GLU A 149 7.53 -14.54 -3.52
N ARG A 150 7.50 -15.89 -3.44
CA ARG A 150 6.28 -16.67 -3.69
C ARG A 150 5.15 -16.31 -2.74
N ALA A 151 5.45 -16.13 -1.45
CA ALA A 151 4.46 -15.77 -0.44
C ALA A 151 3.85 -14.39 -0.70
N ILE A 152 4.68 -13.37 -0.92
CA ILE A 152 4.25 -11.99 -1.22
C ILE A 152 3.39 -11.95 -2.50
N LYS A 153 3.83 -12.60 -3.57
CA LYS A 153 3.08 -12.69 -4.84
C LYS A 153 1.73 -13.40 -4.65
N THR A 154 1.70 -14.45 -3.85
CA THR A 154 0.47 -15.18 -3.53
C THR A 154 -0.52 -14.29 -2.81
N ASP A 155 -0.07 -13.54 -1.80
CA ASP A 155 -0.93 -12.65 -1.02
C ASP A 155 -1.39 -11.44 -1.84
N ALA A 156 -0.54 -10.91 -2.74
CA ALA A 156 -0.94 -9.87 -3.68
C ALA A 156 -2.10 -10.33 -4.59
N ILE A 157 -2.06 -11.55 -5.11
CA ILE A 157 -3.16 -12.12 -5.91
C ILE A 157 -4.40 -12.41 -5.05
N LYS A 158 -4.25 -12.88 -3.81
CA LYS A 158 -5.37 -13.14 -2.92
C LYS A 158 -6.16 -11.86 -2.63
N ILE A 159 -5.48 -10.79 -2.21
CA ILE A 159 -6.16 -9.52 -1.89
C ILE A 159 -6.76 -8.86 -3.13
N TYR A 160 -6.06 -8.90 -4.27
CA TYR A 160 -6.56 -8.41 -5.56
C TYR A 160 -7.90 -9.05 -5.92
N LYS A 161 -8.02 -10.38 -5.77
CA LYS A 161 -9.26 -11.12 -6.03
C LYS A 161 -10.32 -10.85 -4.98
N ALA A 162 -9.97 -10.81 -3.71
CA ALA A 162 -10.92 -10.63 -2.60
C ALA A 162 -11.62 -9.26 -2.66
N ILE A 163 -10.91 -8.21 -3.08
CA ILE A 163 -11.49 -6.86 -3.27
C ILE A 163 -12.31 -6.78 -4.57
N GLY A 164 -12.09 -7.69 -5.52
CA GLY A 164 -12.73 -7.69 -6.83
C GLY A 164 -12.05 -6.72 -7.81
N CYS A 165 -10.75 -6.51 -7.66
CA CYS A 165 -9.96 -5.78 -8.63
C CYS A 165 -9.93 -6.51 -9.98
N ARG A 166 -9.77 -5.74 -11.07
CA ARG A 166 -9.72 -6.25 -12.45
C ARG A 166 -8.60 -5.58 -13.22
N HIS A 167 -8.09 -6.30 -14.21
CA HIS A 167 -7.12 -5.91 -15.21
C HIS A 167 -5.73 -5.66 -14.61
N TYR A 168 -5.58 -4.74 -13.68
CA TYR A 168 -4.31 -4.44 -13.03
C TYR A 168 -4.50 -3.80 -11.65
N ALA A 169 -3.50 -3.94 -10.80
CA ALA A 169 -3.39 -3.26 -9.50
C ALA A 169 -1.93 -3.29 -9.04
N ARG A 170 -1.64 -2.63 -7.92
CA ARG A 170 -0.38 -2.72 -7.20
C ARG A 170 -0.64 -2.92 -5.72
N VAL A 171 0.06 -3.86 -5.10
CA VAL A 171 -0.06 -4.14 -3.66
C VAL A 171 1.26 -3.83 -3.00
N ASP A 172 1.23 -3.03 -1.94
CA ASP A 172 2.40 -2.54 -1.23
C ASP A 172 2.57 -3.28 0.10
N PHE A 173 3.83 -3.63 0.43
CA PHE A 173 4.20 -4.46 1.58
C PHE A 173 5.39 -3.88 2.34
N ARG A 174 5.48 -4.21 3.62
CA ARG A 174 6.72 -4.15 4.40
C ARG A 174 7.24 -5.57 4.59
N LEU A 175 8.55 -5.75 4.54
CA LEU A 175 9.25 -6.99 4.87
C LEU A 175 10.20 -6.71 6.03
N ASP A 176 9.96 -7.37 7.17
CA ASP A 176 10.82 -7.22 8.34
C ASP A 176 12.14 -8.00 8.22
N GLU A 177 13.03 -7.84 9.20
CA GLU A 177 14.33 -8.50 9.25
C GLU A 177 14.22 -10.02 9.46
N LEU A 178 13.07 -10.51 9.93
CA LEU A 178 12.80 -11.94 10.13
C LEU A 178 12.24 -12.60 8.85
N GLY A 179 12.01 -11.80 7.79
CA GLY A 179 11.45 -12.28 6.52
C GLY A 179 9.93 -12.41 6.54
N GLN A 180 9.25 -11.86 7.56
CA GLN A 180 7.80 -11.76 7.59
C GLN A 180 7.35 -10.52 6.80
N HIS A 181 6.41 -10.70 5.88
CA HIS A 181 5.82 -9.61 5.12
C HIS A 181 4.47 -9.18 5.67
N TYR A 182 4.17 -7.89 5.54
CA TYR A 182 2.95 -7.25 6.00
C TYR A 182 2.37 -6.38 4.88
N MET A 183 1.12 -6.63 4.51
CA MET A 183 0.43 -5.83 3.50
C MET A 183 0.05 -4.47 4.07
N LEU A 184 0.37 -3.40 3.35
CA LEU A 184 0.03 -2.02 3.71
C LEU A 184 -1.26 -1.56 3.04
N GLU A 185 -1.31 -1.64 1.71
CA GLU A 185 -2.42 -1.17 0.90
C GLU A 185 -2.44 -1.83 -0.48
N ILE A 186 -3.57 -1.68 -1.18
CA ILE A 186 -3.71 -2.02 -2.60
C ILE A 186 -4.12 -0.78 -3.41
N ASN A 187 -3.42 -0.53 -4.49
CA ASN A 187 -3.68 0.56 -5.43
C ASN A 187 -4.40 0.02 -6.67
N ALA A 188 -5.70 0.28 -6.79
CA ALA A 188 -6.50 -0.18 -7.94
C ALA A 188 -6.22 0.61 -9.23
N LEU A 189 -5.63 1.80 -9.13
CA LEU A 189 -5.24 2.66 -10.25
C LEU A 189 -3.78 3.15 -10.06
N PRO A 190 -2.78 2.24 -10.15
CA PRO A 190 -1.38 2.63 -10.00
C PRO A 190 -0.92 3.53 -11.15
N GLY A 191 0.09 4.36 -10.89
CA GLY A 191 0.68 5.23 -11.91
C GLY A 191 1.19 4.46 -13.13
N MET A 192 1.05 5.07 -14.31
CA MET A 192 1.40 4.51 -15.63
C MET A 192 2.36 5.43 -16.38
N THR A 193 3.35 5.99 -15.70
CA THR A 193 4.45 6.73 -16.34
C THR A 193 5.67 5.83 -16.51
N GLY A 194 6.66 6.24 -17.29
CA GLY A 194 7.91 5.48 -17.46
C GLY A 194 8.70 5.27 -16.15
N SER A 195 8.46 6.11 -15.12
CA SER A 195 9.08 5.98 -13.79
C SER A 195 8.21 5.16 -12.81
N SER A 196 6.95 4.86 -13.14
CA SER A 196 6.01 4.17 -12.26
C SER A 196 6.39 2.70 -12.01
N LEU A 197 6.03 2.20 -10.84
CA LEU A 197 6.45 0.87 -10.34
C LEU A 197 5.84 -0.28 -11.13
N LEU A 198 4.56 -0.17 -11.56
CA LEU A 198 3.91 -1.21 -12.35
C LEU A 198 4.59 -1.38 -13.73
N PRO A 199 4.86 -0.33 -14.53
CA PRO A 199 5.65 -0.43 -15.76
C PRO A 199 7.08 -0.96 -15.53
N LYS A 200 7.75 -0.61 -14.42
CA LYS A 200 9.07 -1.17 -14.09
C LYS A 200 9.01 -2.68 -13.86
N ALA A 201 8.03 -3.14 -13.08
CA ALA A 201 7.81 -4.58 -12.85
C ALA A 201 7.47 -5.32 -14.15
N ALA A 202 6.62 -4.74 -15.00
CA ALA A 202 6.28 -5.29 -16.31
C ALA A 202 7.50 -5.41 -17.22
N LYS A 203 8.33 -4.37 -17.30
CA LYS A 203 9.58 -4.40 -18.07
C LYS A 203 10.53 -5.50 -17.61
N SER A 204 10.67 -5.71 -16.30
CA SER A 204 11.48 -6.80 -15.74
C SER A 204 10.90 -8.18 -16.08
N ALA A 205 9.59 -8.29 -16.32
CA ALA A 205 8.92 -9.50 -16.80
C ALA A 205 8.98 -9.67 -18.34
N GLY A 206 9.72 -8.81 -19.06
CA GLY A 206 9.83 -8.85 -20.52
C GLY A 206 8.71 -8.12 -21.28
N LEU A 207 7.83 -7.38 -20.58
CA LEU A 207 6.78 -6.56 -21.18
C LEU A 207 7.25 -5.09 -21.23
N ASP A 208 7.54 -4.57 -22.41
CA ASP A 208 7.75 -3.14 -22.59
C ASP A 208 6.46 -2.34 -22.33
N PHE A 209 6.56 -1.02 -22.34
CA PHE A 209 5.43 -0.16 -22.01
C PHE A 209 4.25 -0.31 -22.99
N ASN A 210 4.53 -0.44 -24.30
CA ASN A 210 3.48 -0.58 -25.30
C ASN A 210 2.75 -1.93 -25.13
N ASN A 211 3.50 -3.02 -24.96
CA ASN A 211 2.94 -4.35 -24.72
C ASN A 211 2.16 -4.42 -23.40
N LEU A 212 2.59 -3.67 -22.36
CA LEU A 212 1.82 -3.54 -21.12
C LEU A 212 0.46 -2.88 -21.37
N ILE A 213 0.43 -1.77 -22.11
CA ILE A 213 -0.82 -1.05 -22.43
C ILE A 213 -1.73 -1.91 -23.31
N ASP A 214 -1.20 -2.55 -24.34
CA ASP A 214 -1.96 -3.46 -25.20
C ASP A 214 -2.56 -4.63 -24.41
N THR A 215 -1.80 -5.18 -23.45
CA THR A 215 -2.28 -6.22 -22.55
C THR A 215 -3.45 -5.72 -21.69
N ILE A 216 -3.34 -4.52 -21.13
CA ILE A 216 -4.42 -3.90 -20.32
C ILE A 216 -5.67 -3.66 -21.15
N ILE A 217 -5.51 -3.16 -22.39
CA ILE A 217 -6.63 -2.96 -23.33
C ILE A 217 -7.27 -4.31 -23.69
N GLY A 218 -6.46 -5.31 -24.00
CA GLY A 218 -6.94 -6.66 -24.29
C GLY A 218 -7.75 -7.28 -23.13
N LEU A 219 -7.27 -7.11 -21.87
CA LEU A 219 -8.00 -7.56 -20.68
C LEU A 219 -9.36 -6.85 -20.54
N ALA A 220 -9.43 -5.56 -20.87
CA ALA A 220 -10.67 -4.79 -20.79
C ALA A 220 -11.71 -5.20 -21.85
N SER A 221 -11.26 -5.73 -22.99
CA SER A 221 -12.15 -6.19 -24.07
C SER A 221 -12.81 -7.53 -23.77
N LEU A 222 -12.34 -8.26 -22.74
CA LEU A 222 -12.85 -9.57 -22.33
C LEU A 222 -13.89 -9.49 -21.18
N THR A 223 -14.17 -8.29 -20.70
CA THR A 223 -15.11 -8.01 -19.60
C THR A 223 -16.22 -7.06 -20.01
#